data_35f36034249c9fddee150bdbe6e2dfd8
#
_entry.id   35f36034249c9fddee150bdbe6e2dfd8
#
_cell.length_a   1.000
_cell.length_b   1.000
_cell.length_c   1.000
_cell.angle_alpha   90.00
_cell.angle_beta   90.00
_cell.angle_gamma   90.00
#
_symmetry.space_group_name_H-M   'P 1'
#
loop_
_entity.id
_entity.type
_entity.pdbx_description
1 polymer ?
#
loop_
_entity_poly.entity_id
_entity_poly.type
_entity_poly.pdbx_seq_one_letter_code
_entity_poly.pdbx_strand_id
1 'polypeptide(L)'
;MIALSLAFKSLTRAPRPNIAAMIALVSVLVPAMLLWSMKVGFIQSMMDALRSSPASLEIRVKGDYIITSEQWSEITALDGVGFSIPTARYLSTRAFASRDNGRKRTPVSLMPTAVGDPLVSSGAGLLDSGHAVLSQKLSKQMGLSIGDHFEIANARRSQSEHLRIGLTVADITSKEGVSGNWVFVAPAIIKDVEAFLDGYALPHRGKNKGTSLDERPDVASGLRLYADRIESVVHLTEAMRQLGYTVESNANRIEVIARLDRVLSRIVVAISLVLMVGLVLSVWSWMVVQLERLRSHVALLGLMGQGQVGVGMYFVFIGLFNALGGLLIAGAITYLTMLLGNHQFRFYTLDQTDIFVLPAGHLAVINAVVLALQLLIACFIAFQSSKIRPGDLFRDA
;
A
#
# COMPACT_ATOMS: atom_id res chain seq x y z
N MET A 1 -39.12 -30.45 5.45
CA MET A 1 -39.82 -29.32 6.12
C MET A 1 -39.88 -29.46 7.64
N ILE A 2 -40.20 -30.63 8.20
CA ILE A 2 -40.32 -30.84 9.66
C ILE A 2 -39.02 -30.57 10.41
N ALA A 3 -37.87 -31.07 9.93
CA ALA A 3 -36.57 -30.87 10.55
C ALA A 3 -36.16 -29.38 10.67
N LEU A 4 -36.44 -28.58 9.65
CA LEU A 4 -36.17 -27.13 9.65
C LEU A 4 -37.06 -26.39 10.68
N SER A 5 -38.35 -26.73 10.74
CA SER A 5 -39.31 -26.17 11.72
C SER A 5 -38.91 -26.54 13.16
N LEU A 6 -38.48 -27.78 13.38
CA LEU A 6 -38.00 -28.25 14.69
C LEU A 6 -36.69 -27.53 15.10
N ALA A 7 -35.75 -27.36 14.18
CA ALA A 7 -34.50 -26.62 14.43
C ALA A 7 -34.81 -25.16 14.80
N PHE A 8 -35.70 -24.50 14.10
CA PHE A 8 -36.11 -23.12 14.40
C PHE A 8 -36.86 -23.00 15.74
N LYS A 9 -37.79 -23.95 16.03
CA LYS A 9 -38.46 -24.01 17.34
C LYS A 9 -37.48 -24.30 18.50
N SER A 10 -36.44 -25.07 18.28
CA SER A 10 -35.39 -25.33 19.27
C SER A 10 -34.60 -24.08 19.62
N LEU A 11 -34.32 -23.21 18.64
CA LEU A 11 -33.68 -21.93 18.87
C LEU A 11 -34.50 -21.00 19.79
N THR A 12 -35.83 -20.98 19.62
CA THR A 12 -36.71 -20.09 20.39
C THR A 12 -37.11 -20.66 21.74
N ARG A 13 -37.35 -22.01 21.85
CA ARG A 13 -37.80 -22.64 23.08
C ARG A 13 -36.69 -23.05 24.04
N ALA A 14 -35.47 -23.32 23.52
CA ALA A 14 -34.30 -23.64 24.32
C ALA A 14 -33.13 -22.71 23.94
N PRO A 15 -33.19 -21.38 24.22
CA PRO A 15 -32.20 -20.45 23.77
C PRO A 15 -30.84 -20.62 24.45
N ARG A 16 -30.81 -21.02 25.73
CA ARG A 16 -29.58 -21.07 26.54
C ARG A 16 -28.42 -21.88 25.93
N PRO A 17 -28.60 -23.14 25.46
CA PRO A 17 -27.52 -23.90 24.85
C PRO A 17 -27.07 -23.34 23.49
N ASN A 18 -27.99 -22.76 22.72
CA ASN A 18 -27.67 -22.15 21.43
C ASN A 18 -26.89 -20.83 21.61
N ILE A 19 -27.30 -20.01 22.58
CA ILE A 19 -26.54 -18.78 22.96
C ILE A 19 -25.15 -19.14 23.42
N ALA A 20 -24.98 -20.17 24.26
CA ALA A 20 -23.68 -20.63 24.70
C ALA A 20 -22.78 -21.06 23.53
N ALA A 21 -23.32 -21.78 22.54
CA ALA A 21 -22.58 -22.15 21.33
C ALA A 21 -22.18 -20.93 20.50
N MET A 22 -23.10 -19.95 20.33
CA MET A 22 -22.78 -18.70 19.63
C MET A 22 -21.71 -17.90 20.36
N ILE A 23 -21.78 -17.79 21.69
CA ILE A 23 -20.75 -17.11 22.51
C ILE A 23 -19.39 -17.80 22.35
N ALA A 24 -19.36 -19.13 22.37
CA ALA A 24 -18.12 -19.90 22.16
C ALA A 24 -17.53 -19.65 20.76
N LEU A 25 -18.35 -19.58 19.72
CA LEU A 25 -17.91 -19.18 18.37
C LEU A 25 -17.35 -17.76 18.35
N VAL A 26 -18.07 -16.80 18.92
CA VAL A 26 -17.70 -15.40 18.96
C VAL A 26 -16.40 -15.19 19.71
N SER A 27 -16.18 -15.87 20.84
CA SER A 27 -14.98 -15.77 21.66
C SER A 27 -13.69 -16.19 20.93
N VAL A 28 -13.82 -17.06 19.94
CA VAL A 28 -12.70 -17.50 19.09
C VAL A 28 -12.55 -16.64 17.84
N LEU A 29 -13.67 -16.31 17.19
CA LEU A 29 -13.65 -15.61 15.92
C LEU A 29 -13.26 -14.13 16.05
N VAL A 30 -13.77 -13.43 17.07
CA VAL A 30 -13.47 -12.00 17.24
C VAL A 30 -11.98 -11.74 17.39
N PRO A 31 -11.24 -12.39 18.31
CA PRO A 31 -9.79 -12.21 18.40
C PRO A 31 -9.05 -12.57 17.10
N ALA A 32 -9.45 -13.64 16.42
CA ALA A 32 -8.84 -14.04 15.15
C ALA A 32 -9.03 -12.97 14.06
N MET A 33 -10.27 -12.47 13.90
CA MET A 33 -10.58 -11.40 12.93
C MET A 33 -9.86 -10.10 13.27
N LEU A 34 -9.77 -9.72 14.54
CA LEU A 34 -9.06 -8.51 14.98
C LEU A 34 -7.56 -8.60 14.75
N LEU A 35 -6.93 -9.75 15.06
CA LEU A 35 -5.51 -9.96 14.79
C LEU A 35 -5.20 -9.88 13.30
N TRP A 36 -6.04 -10.49 12.47
CA TRP A 36 -5.89 -10.41 11.02
C TRP A 36 -6.07 -8.99 10.51
N SER A 37 -7.11 -8.31 10.96
CA SER A 37 -7.42 -6.93 10.59
C SER A 37 -6.29 -5.97 10.98
N MET A 38 -5.75 -6.09 12.20
CA MET A 38 -4.63 -5.28 12.67
C MET A 38 -3.36 -5.54 11.84
N LYS A 39 -3.05 -6.81 11.53
CA LYS A 39 -1.91 -7.17 10.67
C LYS A 39 -2.04 -6.52 9.29
N VAL A 40 -3.20 -6.66 8.65
CA VAL A 40 -3.43 -6.11 7.31
C VAL A 40 -3.36 -4.59 7.33
N GLY A 41 -4.06 -3.94 8.26
CA GLY A 41 -4.08 -2.48 8.37
C GLY A 41 -2.71 -1.89 8.67
N PHE A 42 -1.94 -2.50 9.57
CA PHE A 42 -0.59 -2.04 9.90
C PHE A 42 0.36 -2.11 8.69
N ILE A 43 0.38 -3.22 7.96
CA ILE A 43 1.22 -3.37 6.78
C ILE A 43 0.77 -2.43 5.66
N GLN A 44 -0.55 -2.30 5.43
CA GLN A 44 -1.08 -1.37 4.43
C GLN A 44 -0.71 0.08 4.77
N SER A 45 -0.89 0.51 6.01
CA SER A 45 -0.54 1.87 6.42
C SER A 45 0.94 2.19 6.20
N MET A 46 1.84 1.24 6.48
CA MET A 46 3.28 1.41 6.19
C MET A 46 3.57 1.49 4.69
N MET A 47 2.90 0.69 3.87
CA MET A 47 3.08 0.71 2.42
C MET A 47 2.46 1.96 1.80
N ASP A 48 1.30 2.41 2.27
CA ASP A 48 0.63 3.61 1.75
C ASP A 48 1.41 4.88 2.09
N ALA A 49 2.04 4.95 3.26
CA ALA A 49 2.98 6.02 3.61
C ALA A 49 4.18 6.08 2.64
N LEU A 50 4.64 4.95 2.12
CA LEU A 50 5.66 4.93 1.08
C LEU A 50 5.10 5.28 -0.31
N ARG A 51 3.89 4.83 -0.64
CA ARG A 51 3.26 5.11 -1.94
C ARG A 51 2.85 6.56 -2.11
N SER A 52 2.48 7.24 -1.04
CA SER A 52 2.07 8.64 -1.07
C SER A 52 3.23 9.59 -1.38
N SER A 53 4.49 9.18 -1.09
CA SER A 53 5.66 10.01 -1.29
C SER A 53 6.42 9.66 -2.57
N PRO A 54 6.50 10.57 -3.58
CA PRO A 54 7.32 10.36 -4.78
C PRO A 54 8.80 10.06 -4.48
N ALA A 55 9.32 10.58 -3.37
CA ALA A 55 10.69 10.30 -2.93
C ALA A 55 10.93 8.82 -2.60
N SER A 56 9.87 8.03 -2.36
CA SER A 56 10.00 6.59 -2.12
C SER A 56 10.29 5.80 -3.40
N LEU A 57 9.93 6.34 -4.55
CA LEU A 57 10.20 5.75 -5.86
C LEU A 57 11.57 6.16 -6.42
N GLU A 58 12.23 7.16 -5.80
CA GLU A 58 13.51 7.67 -6.29
C GLU A 58 14.64 6.68 -6.04
N ILE A 59 15.44 6.46 -7.08
CA ILE A 59 16.70 5.73 -7.04
C ILE A 59 17.81 6.70 -7.38
N ARG A 60 18.52 7.15 -6.37
CA ARG A 60 19.55 8.17 -6.49
C ARG A 60 20.90 7.53 -6.73
N VAL A 61 21.53 7.86 -7.86
CA VAL A 61 22.89 7.45 -8.14
C VAL A 61 23.84 8.33 -7.32
N LYS A 62 24.71 7.69 -6.50
CA LYS A 62 25.75 8.36 -5.70
C LYS A 62 27.10 8.21 -6.37
N GLY A 63 27.84 9.31 -6.42
CA GLY A 63 29.19 9.38 -6.98
C GLY A 63 29.25 10.26 -8.22
N ASP A 64 30.44 10.54 -8.67
CA ASP A 64 30.70 11.30 -9.89
C ASP A 64 30.78 10.33 -11.08
N TYR A 65 29.62 9.89 -11.55
CA TYR A 65 29.51 9.06 -12.74
C TYR A 65 29.34 9.92 -13.97
N ILE A 66 30.06 9.56 -15.02
CA ILE A 66 29.83 10.07 -16.37
C ILE A 66 28.91 9.08 -17.08
N ILE A 67 27.70 9.51 -17.38
CA ILE A 67 26.68 8.68 -18.03
C ILE A 67 26.59 9.10 -19.50
N THR A 68 26.89 8.20 -20.40
CA THR A 68 26.74 8.40 -21.85
C THR A 68 25.29 8.24 -22.28
N SER A 69 24.95 8.74 -23.45
CA SER A 69 23.60 8.58 -24.02
C SER A 69 23.22 7.09 -24.23
N GLU A 70 24.20 6.23 -24.53
CA GLU A 70 24.01 4.78 -24.64
C GLU A 70 23.66 4.14 -23.28
N GLN A 71 24.44 4.44 -22.25
CA GLN A 71 24.20 3.97 -20.89
C GLN A 71 22.85 4.45 -20.35
N TRP A 72 22.49 5.72 -20.64
CA TRP A 72 21.18 6.21 -20.26
C TRP A 72 20.04 5.47 -20.97
N SER A 73 20.20 5.16 -22.26
CA SER A 73 19.18 4.38 -22.99
C SER A 73 19.04 2.96 -22.43
N GLU A 74 20.16 2.32 -22.05
CA GLU A 74 20.18 1.02 -21.39
C GLU A 74 19.44 1.04 -20.05
N ILE A 75 19.73 2.04 -19.21
CA ILE A 75 19.06 2.21 -17.92
C ILE A 75 17.57 2.45 -18.11
N THR A 76 17.18 3.28 -19.08
CA THR A 76 15.78 3.59 -19.35
C THR A 76 14.98 2.39 -19.85
N ALA A 77 15.64 1.43 -20.50
CA ALA A 77 15.06 0.18 -20.99
C ALA A 77 14.88 -0.88 -19.89
N LEU A 78 15.40 -0.67 -18.69
CA LEU A 78 15.22 -1.61 -17.57
C LEU A 78 13.75 -1.72 -17.18
N ASP A 79 13.33 -2.92 -16.84
CA ASP A 79 11.97 -3.17 -16.35
C ASP A 79 11.72 -2.46 -15.01
N GLY A 80 10.56 -1.82 -14.88
CA GLY A 80 10.18 -1.07 -13.69
C GLY A 80 10.63 0.39 -13.66
N VAL A 81 11.24 0.91 -14.71
CA VAL A 81 11.55 2.34 -14.85
C VAL A 81 10.28 3.11 -15.22
N GLY A 82 9.85 3.99 -14.31
CA GLY A 82 8.72 4.89 -14.54
C GLY A 82 9.12 6.24 -15.12
N PHE A 83 10.27 6.76 -14.69
CA PHE A 83 10.80 8.02 -15.18
C PHE A 83 12.33 8.05 -15.06
N SER A 84 13.00 8.52 -16.09
CA SER A 84 14.45 8.71 -16.09
C SER A 84 14.85 9.96 -16.85
N ILE A 85 15.74 10.76 -16.28
CA ILE A 85 16.25 11.97 -16.93
C ILE A 85 17.70 12.24 -16.50
N PRO A 86 18.61 12.51 -17.44
CA PRO A 86 19.97 12.88 -17.11
C PRO A 86 20.02 14.25 -16.40
N THR A 87 20.94 14.37 -15.45
CA THR A 87 21.14 15.60 -14.68
C THR A 87 22.56 16.13 -14.82
N ALA A 88 22.73 17.43 -14.61
CA ALA A 88 24.04 18.07 -14.53
C ALA A 88 24.68 17.90 -13.15
N ARG A 89 25.95 18.27 -13.05
CA ARG A 89 26.67 18.32 -11.77
C ARG A 89 25.94 19.24 -10.76
N TYR A 90 25.96 18.86 -9.49
CA TYR A 90 25.27 19.61 -8.42
C TYR A 90 25.60 21.11 -8.40
N LEU A 91 26.85 21.48 -8.63
CA LEU A 91 27.27 22.90 -8.66
C LEU A 91 26.67 23.65 -9.86
N SER A 92 26.49 22.99 -10.99
CA SER A 92 25.89 23.56 -12.21
C SER A 92 24.39 23.77 -12.11
N THR A 93 23.72 23.12 -11.14
CA THR A 93 22.29 23.29 -10.93
C THR A 93 21.93 24.48 -10.05
N ARG A 94 22.91 25.17 -9.43
CA ARG A 94 22.67 26.35 -8.60
C ARG A 94 22.58 27.60 -9.45
N ALA A 95 21.55 28.40 -9.21
CA ALA A 95 21.29 29.66 -9.89
C ALA A 95 20.69 30.68 -8.92
N PHE A 96 20.54 31.92 -9.39
CA PHE A 96 19.77 32.95 -8.69
C PHE A 96 18.54 33.29 -9.51
N ALA A 97 17.37 33.22 -8.90
CA ALA A 97 16.12 33.69 -9.52
C ALA A 97 15.82 35.13 -9.10
N SER A 98 15.31 35.93 -10.02
CA SER A 98 14.87 37.30 -9.76
C SER A 98 13.61 37.66 -10.56
N ARG A 99 12.71 38.44 -9.98
CA ARG A 99 11.50 38.94 -10.64
C ARG A 99 11.73 40.28 -11.37
N ASP A 100 12.48 41.18 -10.77
CA ASP A 100 12.66 42.56 -11.21
C ASP A 100 14.11 42.85 -11.59
N ASN A 101 14.54 42.46 -12.79
CA ASN A 101 15.87 42.81 -13.34
C ASN A 101 17.05 42.72 -12.34
N GLY A 102 17.00 41.74 -11.41
CA GLY A 102 18.08 41.43 -10.49
C GLY A 102 18.11 42.24 -9.18
N ARG A 103 17.08 43.04 -8.86
CA ARG A 103 17.04 43.80 -7.58
C ARG A 103 16.96 42.92 -6.34
N LYS A 104 16.18 41.82 -6.41
CA LYS A 104 16.09 40.83 -5.33
C LYS A 104 16.46 39.46 -5.89
N ARG A 105 17.59 38.92 -5.51
CA ARG A 105 18.10 37.63 -5.95
C ARG A 105 17.81 36.55 -4.91
N THR A 106 17.13 35.51 -5.28
CA THR A 106 16.85 34.36 -4.42
C THR A 106 17.67 33.17 -4.92
N PRO A 107 18.46 32.51 -4.05
CA PRO A 107 19.17 31.30 -4.46
C PRO A 107 18.19 30.18 -4.73
N VAL A 108 18.36 29.53 -5.87
CA VAL A 108 17.51 28.42 -6.34
C VAL A 108 18.37 27.26 -6.83
N SER A 109 17.78 26.08 -6.81
CA SER A 109 18.35 24.90 -7.45
C SER A 109 17.52 24.57 -8.70
N LEU A 110 18.19 24.37 -9.81
CA LEU A 110 17.59 23.95 -11.07
C LEU A 110 17.49 22.43 -11.09
N MET A 111 16.37 21.90 -11.60
CA MET A 111 16.16 20.48 -11.75
C MET A 111 15.58 20.20 -13.14
N PRO A 112 16.20 19.28 -13.91
CA PRO A 112 15.64 18.91 -15.21
C PRO A 112 14.34 18.15 -15.02
N THR A 113 13.37 18.43 -15.88
CA THR A 113 12.07 17.74 -15.86
C THR A 113 11.60 17.46 -17.27
N ALA A 114 10.74 16.46 -17.40
CA ALA A 114 10.10 16.06 -18.65
C ALA A 114 8.69 15.51 -18.36
N VAL A 115 7.98 15.12 -19.40
CA VAL A 115 6.67 14.47 -19.29
C VAL A 115 6.80 13.19 -18.46
N GLY A 116 5.90 13.01 -17.48
CA GLY A 116 5.91 11.86 -16.58
C GLY A 116 6.75 12.04 -15.30
N ASP A 117 7.34 13.23 -15.07
CA ASP A 117 8.07 13.51 -13.82
C ASP A 117 7.14 13.38 -12.60
N PRO A 118 7.42 12.47 -11.64
CA PRO A 118 6.58 12.28 -10.47
C PRO A 118 6.53 13.48 -9.53
N LEU A 119 7.51 14.41 -9.60
CA LEU A 119 7.55 15.63 -8.78
C LEU A 119 6.73 16.79 -9.35
N VAL A 120 6.30 16.70 -10.61
CA VAL A 120 5.58 17.76 -11.32
C VAL A 120 4.20 17.26 -11.72
N SER A 121 3.16 18.05 -11.44
CA SER A 121 1.76 17.60 -11.64
C SER A 121 1.31 17.67 -13.09
N SER A 122 1.90 18.55 -13.90
CA SER A 122 1.51 18.78 -15.30
C SER A 122 2.73 18.85 -16.20
N GLY A 123 3.09 17.73 -16.81
CA GLY A 123 4.22 17.69 -17.75
C GLY A 123 3.97 18.33 -19.12
N ALA A 124 2.76 18.76 -19.41
CA ALA A 124 2.35 19.15 -20.76
C ALA A 124 2.94 20.46 -21.29
N GLY A 125 3.40 21.38 -20.41
CA GLY A 125 3.95 22.66 -20.81
C GLY A 125 5.49 22.78 -20.73
N LEU A 126 6.17 21.74 -20.24
CA LEU A 126 7.59 21.83 -19.86
C LEU A 126 8.57 21.45 -20.96
N LEU A 127 8.07 21.07 -22.12
CA LEU A 127 8.91 20.72 -23.27
C LEU A 127 9.50 21.95 -23.96
N ASP A 128 9.01 23.13 -23.63
CA ASP A 128 9.46 24.37 -24.21
C ASP A 128 10.50 25.08 -23.31
N SER A 129 11.59 25.53 -23.91
CA SER A 129 12.73 26.14 -23.21
C SER A 129 12.43 27.52 -22.57
N GLY A 130 11.18 27.98 -22.64
CA GLY A 130 10.71 29.23 -22.03
C GLY A 130 9.87 29.07 -20.76
N HIS A 131 9.58 27.84 -20.33
CA HIS A 131 8.69 27.60 -19.21
C HIS A 131 9.40 26.89 -18.03
N ALA A 132 8.89 27.11 -16.82
CA ALA A 132 9.40 26.47 -15.61
C ALA A 132 8.27 26.15 -14.63
N VAL A 133 8.45 25.09 -13.81
CA VAL A 133 7.62 24.83 -12.64
C VAL A 133 8.37 25.21 -11.38
N LEU A 134 7.70 25.89 -10.47
CA LEU A 134 8.28 26.33 -9.20
C LEU A 134 7.85 25.44 -8.04
N SER A 135 8.73 25.27 -7.07
CA SER A 135 8.28 24.75 -5.77
C SER A 135 7.38 25.78 -5.08
N GLN A 136 6.39 25.33 -4.33
CA GLN A 136 5.45 26.18 -3.59
C GLN A 136 6.17 27.16 -2.65
N LYS A 137 7.30 26.71 -2.04
CA LYS A 137 8.11 27.56 -1.18
C LYS A 137 8.71 28.73 -1.94
N LEU A 138 9.28 28.48 -3.12
CA LEU A 138 9.88 29.51 -3.96
C LEU A 138 8.81 30.48 -4.47
N SER A 139 7.68 29.99 -4.96
CA SER A 139 6.54 30.81 -5.39
C SER A 139 6.11 31.77 -4.30
N LYS A 140 5.87 31.29 -3.07
CA LYS A 140 5.51 32.14 -1.91
C LYS A 140 6.60 33.14 -1.56
N GLN A 141 7.87 32.73 -1.59
CA GLN A 141 9.01 33.59 -1.23
C GLN A 141 9.23 34.74 -2.22
N MET A 142 8.99 34.48 -3.51
CA MET A 142 9.17 35.48 -4.59
C MET A 142 7.87 36.20 -4.94
N GLY A 143 6.72 35.73 -4.46
CA GLY A 143 5.39 36.26 -4.82
C GLY A 143 5.06 36.02 -6.30
N LEU A 144 5.46 34.85 -6.84
CA LEU A 144 5.22 34.47 -8.23
C LEU A 144 4.00 33.56 -8.33
N SER A 145 3.15 33.84 -9.32
CA SER A 145 1.97 33.06 -9.69
C SER A 145 2.15 32.42 -11.06
N ILE A 146 1.27 31.49 -11.41
CA ILE A 146 1.24 30.90 -12.76
C ILE A 146 1.04 32.00 -13.80
N GLY A 147 1.84 31.99 -14.85
CA GLY A 147 1.87 33.00 -15.91
C GLY A 147 2.86 34.16 -15.66
N ASP A 148 3.39 34.33 -14.45
CA ASP A 148 4.38 35.37 -14.16
C ASP A 148 5.72 35.06 -14.83
N HIS A 149 6.44 36.14 -15.18
CA HIS A 149 7.80 36.07 -15.73
C HIS A 149 8.83 36.28 -14.63
N PHE A 150 9.92 35.53 -14.71
CA PHE A 150 11.10 35.68 -13.86
C PHE A 150 12.37 35.30 -14.62
N GLU A 151 13.52 35.67 -14.10
CA GLU A 151 14.81 35.34 -14.70
C GLU A 151 15.61 34.46 -13.77
N ILE A 152 16.31 33.47 -14.34
CA ILE A 152 17.41 32.78 -13.67
C ILE A 152 18.74 33.33 -14.16
N ALA A 153 19.68 33.49 -13.24
CA ALA A 153 21.01 34.04 -13.54
C ALA A 153 22.12 33.19 -12.94
N ASN A 154 23.12 32.88 -13.76
CA ASN A 154 24.36 32.25 -13.37
C ASN A 154 25.52 33.14 -13.75
N ALA A 155 26.59 33.13 -12.94
CA ALA A 155 27.78 33.92 -13.17
C ALA A 155 28.99 33.01 -13.40
N ARG A 156 29.75 33.25 -14.46
CA ARG A 156 31.04 32.63 -14.73
C ARG A 156 32.15 33.54 -14.19
N ARG A 157 32.75 33.12 -13.09
CA ARG A 157 33.75 33.95 -12.37
C ARG A 157 35.00 34.23 -13.18
N SER A 158 35.43 33.32 -14.06
CA SER A 158 36.65 33.43 -14.83
C SER A 158 36.62 34.55 -15.90
N GLN A 159 35.44 34.98 -16.33
CA GLN A 159 35.26 35.93 -17.44
C GLN A 159 34.35 37.12 -17.10
N SER A 160 33.92 37.26 -15.84
CA SER A 160 32.97 38.31 -15.41
C SER A 160 31.67 38.36 -16.25
N GLU A 161 31.27 37.22 -16.76
CA GLU A 161 30.06 37.09 -17.58
C GLU A 161 28.88 36.52 -16.78
N HIS A 162 27.68 36.96 -17.17
CA HIS A 162 26.42 36.48 -16.59
C HIS A 162 25.55 35.89 -17.67
N LEU A 163 25.09 34.65 -17.47
CA LEU A 163 24.03 34.06 -18.25
C LEU A 163 22.69 34.39 -17.57
N ARG A 164 21.77 34.98 -18.32
CA ARG A 164 20.39 35.25 -17.87
C ARG A 164 19.43 34.53 -18.78
N ILE A 165 18.47 33.81 -18.23
CA ILE A 165 17.44 33.09 -18.96
C ILE A 165 16.10 33.50 -18.40
N GLY A 166 15.27 34.13 -19.22
CA GLY A 166 13.89 34.50 -18.89
C GLY A 166 12.99 33.24 -18.96
N LEU A 167 12.14 33.07 -17.98
CA LEU A 167 11.24 31.93 -17.84
C LEU A 167 9.85 32.41 -17.43
N THR A 168 8.84 31.67 -17.85
CA THR A 168 7.45 31.87 -17.45
C THR A 168 7.03 30.73 -16.51
N VAL A 169 6.34 31.05 -15.43
CA VAL A 169 5.82 30.06 -14.50
C VAL A 169 4.66 29.29 -15.14
N ALA A 170 4.88 28.03 -15.49
CA ALA A 170 3.85 27.16 -16.06
C ALA A 170 2.99 26.50 -14.99
N ASP A 171 3.59 26.12 -13.84
CA ASP A 171 2.89 25.46 -12.73
C ASP A 171 3.65 25.66 -11.43
N ILE A 172 3.00 25.37 -10.30
CA ILE A 172 3.57 25.41 -8.95
C ILE A 172 3.31 24.07 -8.27
N THR A 173 4.39 23.31 -8.05
CA THR A 173 4.28 22.00 -7.39
C THR A 173 4.31 22.12 -5.86
N SER A 174 3.36 21.43 -5.21
CA SER A 174 3.29 21.26 -3.75
C SER A 174 3.57 19.84 -3.30
N LYS A 175 4.06 18.97 -4.20
CA LYS A 175 4.26 17.56 -3.89
C LYS A 175 5.27 17.37 -2.77
N GLU A 176 5.00 16.39 -1.94
CA GLU A 176 5.91 15.95 -0.89
C GLU A 176 7.25 15.49 -1.49
N GLY A 177 8.35 15.84 -0.83
CA GLY A 177 9.70 15.59 -1.34
C GLY A 177 10.35 16.80 -2.03
N VAL A 178 9.59 17.84 -2.39
CA VAL A 178 10.11 19.09 -2.95
C VAL A 178 10.27 20.15 -1.84
N SER A 179 11.20 19.91 -0.91
CA SER A 179 11.53 20.88 0.13
C SER A 179 12.67 21.78 -0.34
N GLY A 180 12.44 23.09 -0.42
CA GLY A 180 13.48 24.07 -0.84
C GLY A 180 13.03 24.95 -2.00
N ASN A 181 13.98 25.74 -2.52
CA ASN A 181 13.76 26.66 -3.63
C ASN A 181 14.14 25.96 -4.94
N TRP A 182 13.22 25.21 -5.50
CA TRP A 182 13.44 24.46 -6.74
C TRP A 182 12.75 25.12 -7.94
N VAL A 183 13.47 25.12 -9.05
CA VAL A 183 12.96 25.51 -10.37
C VAL A 183 13.14 24.31 -11.30
N PHE A 184 12.05 23.73 -11.72
CA PHE A 184 12.03 22.64 -12.70
C PHE A 184 12.02 23.22 -14.10
N VAL A 185 12.97 22.83 -14.91
CA VAL A 185 13.20 23.39 -16.25
C VAL A 185 13.43 22.28 -17.29
N ALA A 186 13.27 22.61 -18.57
CA ALA A 186 13.60 21.70 -19.65
C ALA A 186 15.11 21.29 -19.59
N PRO A 187 15.46 20.05 -19.97
CA PRO A 187 16.85 19.58 -19.96
C PRO A 187 17.82 20.44 -20.75
N ALA A 188 17.35 21.07 -21.83
CA ALA A 188 18.16 21.99 -22.63
C ALA A 188 18.68 23.19 -21.83
N ILE A 189 17.87 23.72 -20.91
CA ILE A 189 18.28 24.85 -20.05
C ILE A 189 19.42 24.41 -19.10
N ILE A 190 19.31 23.20 -18.55
CA ILE A 190 20.36 22.65 -17.68
C ILE A 190 21.67 22.44 -18.47
N LYS A 191 21.58 21.88 -19.68
CA LYS A 191 22.74 21.72 -20.58
C LYS A 191 23.38 23.07 -20.90
N ASP A 192 22.58 24.12 -21.18
CA ASP A 192 23.07 25.48 -21.42
C ASP A 192 23.80 26.07 -20.20
N VAL A 193 23.19 25.95 -19.03
CA VAL A 193 23.79 26.46 -17.78
C VAL A 193 25.10 25.75 -17.46
N GLU A 194 25.14 24.42 -17.60
CA GLU A 194 26.34 23.64 -17.36
C GLU A 194 27.44 23.97 -18.37
N ALA A 195 27.13 24.02 -19.67
CA ALA A 195 28.07 24.40 -20.70
C ALA A 195 28.64 25.81 -20.49
N PHE A 196 27.79 26.77 -20.10
CA PHE A 196 28.24 28.11 -19.76
C PHE A 196 29.24 28.12 -18.58
N LEU A 197 28.95 27.38 -17.53
CA LEU A 197 29.82 27.32 -16.34
C LEU A 197 31.13 26.59 -16.62
N ASP A 198 31.13 25.61 -17.53
CA ASP A 198 32.32 24.87 -17.99
C ASP A 198 33.18 25.64 -18.98
N GLY A 199 32.77 26.83 -19.41
CA GLY A 199 33.56 27.70 -20.27
C GLY A 199 33.24 27.61 -21.76
N TYR A 200 32.17 26.89 -22.16
CA TYR A 200 31.75 26.82 -23.56
C TYR A 200 31.00 28.09 -24.00
N ALA A 201 31.11 28.40 -25.28
CA ALA A 201 30.35 29.47 -25.89
C ALA A 201 28.88 29.01 -26.15
N LEU A 202 27.94 29.93 -25.96
CA LEU A 202 26.50 29.74 -26.22
C LEU A 202 25.99 30.83 -27.19
N PRO A 203 26.28 30.74 -28.50
CA PRO A 203 25.87 31.75 -29.44
C PRO A 203 24.36 31.98 -29.46
N HIS A 204 23.55 30.95 -29.33
CA HIS A 204 22.08 31.02 -29.27
C HIS A 204 21.55 31.75 -28.02
N ARG A 205 22.39 31.97 -27.00
CA ARG A 205 22.11 32.79 -25.81
C ARG A 205 22.88 34.13 -25.82
N GLY A 206 23.52 34.48 -26.92
CA GLY A 206 24.31 35.71 -27.06
C GLY A 206 25.62 35.68 -26.27
N LYS A 207 26.15 34.49 -25.93
CA LYS A 207 27.41 34.30 -25.24
C LYS A 207 28.45 33.67 -26.17
N ASN A 208 29.27 34.49 -26.81
CA ASN A 208 30.17 34.05 -27.87
C ASN A 208 31.62 33.78 -27.35
N LYS A 209 31.90 34.02 -26.07
CA LYS A 209 33.20 33.75 -25.50
C LYS A 209 33.28 32.35 -24.94
N GLY A 210 34.34 31.61 -25.23
CA GLY A 210 34.59 30.26 -24.75
C GLY A 210 34.93 29.28 -25.87
N THR A 211 35.10 28.01 -25.48
CA THR A 211 35.33 26.90 -26.41
C THR A 211 34.06 26.60 -27.20
N SER A 212 34.20 26.09 -28.44
CA SER A 212 33.01 25.71 -29.22
C SER A 212 32.14 24.66 -28.50
N LEU A 213 30.82 24.81 -28.59
CA LEU A 213 29.89 23.84 -28.00
C LEU A 213 29.99 22.46 -28.65
N ASP A 214 30.42 22.39 -29.91
CA ASP A 214 30.61 21.13 -30.66
C ASP A 214 31.74 20.24 -30.09
N GLU A 215 32.66 20.85 -29.33
CA GLU A 215 33.75 20.11 -28.67
C GLU A 215 33.30 19.51 -27.32
N ARG A 216 32.09 19.80 -26.87
CA ARG A 216 31.59 19.30 -25.61
C ARG A 216 31.14 17.84 -25.76
N PRO A 217 31.67 16.91 -24.92
CA PRO A 217 31.19 15.54 -24.93
C PRO A 217 29.72 15.48 -24.48
N ASP A 218 28.93 14.66 -25.17
CA ASP A 218 27.51 14.44 -24.82
C ASP A 218 27.40 13.43 -23.67
N VAL A 219 27.72 13.91 -22.49
CA VAL A 219 27.69 13.11 -21.27
C VAL A 219 26.92 13.85 -20.18
N ALA A 220 26.24 13.09 -19.33
CA ALA A 220 25.58 13.60 -18.14
C ALA A 220 26.38 13.24 -16.88
N SER A 221 26.36 14.13 -15.89
CA SER A 221 27.09 13.95 -14.64
C SER A 221 26.23 13.37 -13.52
N GLY A 222 25.01 12.95 -13.84
CA GLY A 222 24.07 12.33 -12.91
C GLY A 222 22.80 11.89 -13.60
N LEU A 223 21.95 11.22 -12.84
CA LEU A 223 20.70 10.67 -13.31
C LEU A 223 19.65 10.81 -12.21
N ARG A 224 18.46 11.29 -12.59
CA ARG A 224 17.24 11.13 -11.81
C ARG A 224 16.50 9.92 -12.34
N LEU A 225 16.30 8.93 -11.48
CA LEU A 225 15.63 7.69 -11.83
C LEU A 225 14.52 7.43 -10.81
N TYR A 226 13.33 7.13 -11.30
CA TYR A 226 12.18 6.76 -10.50
C TYR A 226 11.59 5.45 -11.01
N ALA A 227 11.25 4.58 -10.08
CA ALA A 227 10.51 3.36 -10.40
C ALA A 227 9.06 3.70 -10.78
N ASP A 228 8.43 2.84 -11.58
CA ASP A 228 7.02 2.93 -11.95
C ASP A 228 6.09 2.64 -10.76
N ARG A 229 6.52 1.73 -9.88
CA ARG A 229 5.80 1.28 -8.68
C ARG A 229 6.77 1.02 -7.54
N ILE A 230 6.25 1.03 -6.32
CA ILE A 230 7.05 0.80 -5.11
C ILE A 230 7.68 -0.61 -5.09
N GLU A 231 6.97 -1.58 -5.66
CA GLU A 231 7.41 -2.96 -5.76
C GLU A 231 8.63 -3.10 -6.68
N SER A 232 8.74 -2.26 -7.71
CA SER A 232 9.84 -2.25 -8.68
C SER A 232 11.13 -1.63 -8.11
N VAL A 233 11.05 -0.81 -7.05
CA VAL A 233 12.22 -0.12 -6.46
C VAL A 233 13.32 -1.08 -6.05
N VAL A 234 12.97 -2.22 -5.43
CA VAL A 234 13.95 -3.21 -4.95
C VAL A 234 14.68 -3.84 -6.13
N HIS A 235 13.91 -4.31 -7.14
CA HIS A 235 14.48 -4.94 -8.32
C HIS A 235 15.36 -3.98 -9.15
N LEU A 236 14.85 -2.76 -9.37
CA LEU A 236 15.57 -1.74 -10.12
C LEU A 236 16.84 -1.26 -9.39
N THR A 237 16.80 -1.18 -8.05
CA THR A 237 17.99 -0.87 -7.24
C THR A 237 19.07 -1.94 -7.42
N GLU A 238 18.69 -3.21 -7.46
CA GLU A 238 19.63 -4.31 -7.65
C GLU A 238 20.18 -4.33 -9.09
N ALA A 239 19.32 -4.11 -10.09
CA ALA A 239 19.76 -4.00 -11.49
C ALA A 239 20.78 -2.86 -11.68
N MET A 240 20.55 -1.70 -11.07
CA MET A 240 21.50 -0.58 -11.10
C MET A 240 22.85 -0.92 -10.43
N ARG A 241 22.83 -1.69 -9.34
CA ARG A 241 24.06 -2.18 -8.69
C ARG A 241 24.82 -3.17 -9.57
N GLN A 242 24.12 -4.05 -10.27
CA GLN A 242 24.74 -5.01 -11.21
C GLN A 242 25.41 -4.29 -12.39
N LEU A 243 24.86 -3.15 -12.82
CA LEU A 243 25.49 -2.27 -13.80
C LEU A 243 26.69 -1.47 -13.23
N GLY A 244 27.04 -1.67 -11.95
CA GLY A 244 28.20 -1.04 -11.31
C GLY A 244 27.92 0.33 -10.69
N TYR A 245 26.68 0.78 -10.62
CA TYR A 245 26.32 2.06 -10.00
C TYR A 245 26.13 1.93 -8.49
N THR A 246 26.69 2.86 -7.74
CA THR A 246 26.37 3.01 -6.32
C THR A 246 25.06 3.78 -6.20
N VAL A 247 24.01 3.14 -5.65
CA VAL A 247 22.69 3.75 -5.57
C VAL A 247 22.17 3.79 -4.13
N GLU A 248 21.45 4.87 -3.83
CA GLU A 248 20.68 5.06 -2.62
C GLU A 248 19.18 5.06 -2.96
N SER A 249 18.41 4.24 -2.29
CA SER A 249 16.97 4.11 -2.51
C SER A 249 16.26 3.67 -1.23
N ASN A 250 14.94 3.69 -1.25
CA ASN A 250 14.12 3.13 -0.18
C ASN A 250 13.97 1.59 -0.23
N ALA A 251 14.76 0.89 -1.09
CA ALA A 251 14.71 -0.57 -1.23
C ALA A 251 14.82 -1.30 0.11
N ASN A 252 15.76 -0.92 0.96
CA ASN A 252 15.93 -1.50 2.31
C ASN A 252 14.67 -1.37 3.17
N ARG A 253 14.01 -0.21 3.10
CA ARG A 253 12.80 0.07 3.87
C ARG A 253 11.63 -0.79 3.39
N ILE A 254 11.50 -0.93 2.07
CA ILE A 254 10.50 -1.78 1.43
C ILE A 254 10.74 -3.26 1.79
N GLU A 255 11.98 -3.72 1.73
CA GLU A 255 12.34 -5.09 2.13
C GLU A 255 12.06 -5.38 3.60
N VAL A 256 12.33 -4.42 4.50
CA VAL A 256 12.01 -4.56 5.94
C VAL A 256 10.51 -4.73 6.12
N ILE A 257 9.67 -3.92 5.46
CA ILE A 257 8.21 -4.04 5.53
C ILE A 257 7.76 -5.40 4.98
N ALA A 258 8.28 -5.83 3.83
CA ALA A 258 7.96 -7.14 3.26
C ALA A 258 8.41 -8.31 4.17
N ARG A 259 9.53 -8.16 4.89
CA ARG A 259 9.99 -9.13 5.87
C ARG A 259 9.07 -9.15 7.10
N LEU A 260 8.67 -7.99 7.60
CA LEU A 260 7.71 -7.86 8.69
C LEU A 260 6.36 -8.51 8.32
N ASP A 261 5.86 -8.26 7.11
CA ASP A 261 4.64 -8.90 6.62
C ASP A 261 4.72 -10.42 6.66
N ARG A 262 5.84 -11.00 6.18
CA ARG A 262 6.06 -12.45 6.23
C ARG A 262 6.10 -13.00 7.65
N VAL A 263 6.78 -12.32 8.56
CA VAL A 263 6.88 -12.74 9.97
C VAL A 263 5.53 -12.64 10.67
N LEU A 264 4.85 -11.50 10.54
CA LEU A 264 3.52 -11.29 11.12
C LEU A 264 2.50 -12.28 10.55
N SER A 265 2.55 -12.56 9.25
CA SER A 265 1.69 -13.57 8.62
C SER A 265 1.87 -14.94 9.25
N ARG A 266 3.12 -15.37 9.48
CA ARG A 266 3.40 -16.67 10.12
C ARG A 266 2.85 -16.72 11.55
N ILE A 267 3.03 -15.65 12.31
CA ILE A 267 2.52 -15.55 13.69
C ILE A 267 1.00 -15.60 13.70
N VAL A 268 0.34 -14.79 12.87
CA VAL A 268 -1.12 -14.73 12.79
C VAL A 268 -1.69 -16.08 12.32
N VAL A 269 -1.06 -16.73 11.34
CA VAL A 269 -1.47 -18.07 10.88
C VAL A 269 -1.31 -19.11 12.02
N ALA A 270 -0.19 -19.09 12.74
CA ALA A 270 0.01 -20.02 13.86
C ALA A 270 -1.05 -19.84 14.97
N ILE A 271 -1.32 -18.59 15.36
CA ILE A 271 -2.37 -18.27 16.34
C ILE A 271 -3.74 -18.69 15.81
N SER A 272 -4.06 -18.39 14.55
CA SER A 272 -5.33 -18.74 13.92
C SER A 272 -5.53 -20.26 13.87
N LEU A 273 -4.46 -21.04 13.69
CA LEU A 273 -4.52 -22.49 13.69
C LEU A 273 -4.87 -23.03 15.08
N VAL A 274 -4.26 -22.49 16.14
CA VAL A 274 -4.60 -22.85 17.52
C VAL A 274 -6.06 -22.49 17.84
N LEU A 275 -6.50 -21.30 17.44
CA LEU A 275 -7.88 -20.85 17.60
C LEU A 275 -8.86 -21.75 16.82
N MET A 276 -8.49 -22.18 15.61
CA MET A 276 -9.28 -23.10 14.80
C MET A 276 -9.45 -24.47 15.48
N VAL A 277 -8.40 -25.02 16.08
CA VAL A 277 -8.50 -26.26 16.88
C VAL A 277 -9.47 -26.07 18.04
N GLY A 278 -9.36 -24.95 18.77
CA GLY A 278 -10.29 -24.61 19.85
C GLY A 278 -11.73 -24.50 19.36
N LEU A 279 -11.96 -23.91 18.20
CA LEU A 279 -13.26 -23.80 17.56
C LEU A 279 -13.84 -25.20 17.23
N VAL A 280 -13.04 -26.06 16.61
CA VAL A 280 -13.45 -27.44 16.29
C VAL A 280 -13.88 -28.19 17.54
N LEU A 281 -13.04 -28.17 18.58
CA LEU A 281 -13.34 -28.84 19.84
C LEU A 281 -14.59 -28.28 20.52
N SER A 282 -14.76 -26.97 20.51
CA SER A 282 -15.92 -26.29 21.10
C SER A 282 -17.23 -26.68 20.38
N VAL A 283 -17.23 -26.60 19.05
CA VAL A 283 -18.38 -26.97 18.23
C VAL A 283 -18.71 -28.47 18.38
N TRP A 284 -17.68 -29.29 18.33
CA TRP A 284 -17.81 -30.73 18.54
C TRP A 284 -18.45 -31.04 19.89
N SER A 285 -17.90 -30.54 20.99
CA SER A 285 -18.37 -30.75 22.35
C SER A 285 -19.83 -30.31 22.51
N TRP A 286 -20.19 -29.12 21.97
CA TRP A 286 -21.56 -28.63 22.01
C TRP A 286 -22.51 -29.55 21.24
N MET A 287 -22.11 -30.00 20.04
CA MET A 287 -22.93 -30.89 19.21
C MET A 287 -23.16 -32.25 19.89
N VAL A 288 -22.12 -32.83 20.56
CA VAL A 288 -22.24 -34.07 21.30
C VAL A 288 -23.22 -33.92 22.48
N VAL A 289 -23.11 -32.84 23.25
CA VAL A 289 -24.06 -32.54 24.34
C VAL A 289 -25.49 -32.38 23.83
N GLN A 290 -25.67 -31.76 22.66
CA GLN A 290 -27.00 -31.65 22.03
C GLN A 290 -27.55 -33.04 21.62
N LEU A 291 -26.69 -33.90 21.07
CA LEU A 291 -27.07 -35.26 20.70
C LEU A 291 -27.53 -36.07 21.93
N GLU A 292 -26.78 -36.00 23.04
CA GLU A 292 -27.12 -36.70 24.29
C GLU A 292 -28.44 -36.20 24.89
N ARG A 293 -28.65 -34.89 24.93
CA ARG A 293 -29.91 -34.29 25.43
C ARG A 293 -31.13 -34.68 24.62
N LEU A 294 -30.96 -34.87 23.32
CA LEU A 294 -32.06 -35.18 22.40
C LEU A 294 -32.19 -36.68 22.13
N ARG A 295 -31.34 -37.53 22.72
CA ARG A 295 -31.28 -38.99 22.49
C ARG A 295 -32.66 -39.66 22.64
N SER A 296 -33.37 -39.34 23.76
CA SER A 296 -34.74 -39.86 23.98
C SER A 296 -35.79 -39.37 22.96
N HIS A 297 -35.70 -38.09 22.58
CA HIS A 297 -36.61 -37.53 21.55
C HIS A 297 -36.33 -38.10 20.16
N VAL A 298 -35.05 -38.31 19.81
CA VAL A 298 -34.60 -38.94 18.56
C VAL A 298 -35.14 -40.36 18.46
N ALA A 299 -35.10 -41.15 19.55
CA ALA A 299 -35.62 -42.49 19.58
C ALA A 299 -37.15 -42.53 19.44
N LEU A 300 -37.89 -41.62 20.10
CA LEU A 300 -39.33 -41.49 19.96
C LEU A 300 -39.74 -41.11 18.52
N LEU A 301 -39.01 -40.20 17.87
CA LEU A 301 -39.22 -39.83 16.47
C LEU A 301 -38.97 -41.03 15.54
N GLY A 302 -37.99 -41.88 15.85
CA GLY A 302 -37.72 -43.11 15.14
C GLY A 302 -38.90 -44.12 15.23
N LEU A 303 -39.53 -44.24 16.41
CA LEU A 303 -40.70 -45.07 16.62
C LEU A 303 -41.96 -44.54 15.88
N MET A 304 -42.03 -43.21 15.69
CA MET A 304 -43.13 -42.57 14.91
C MET A 304 -42.91 -42.63 13.40
N GLY A 305 -41.91 -43.40 12.91
CA GLY A 305 -41.66 -43.62 11.50
C GLY A 305 -40.89 -42.49 10.78
N GLN A 306 -40.32 -41.55 11.52
CA GLN A 306 -39.40 -40.59 10.92
C GLN A 306 -38.07 -41.27 10.57
N GLY A 307 -37.73 -41.26 9.30
CA GLY A 307 -36.48 -41.83 8.80
C GLY A 307 -35.23 -41.16 9.41
N GLN A 308 -34.14 -41.91 9.54
CA GLN A 308 -32.84 -41.48 10.07
C GLN A 308 -32.33 -40.19 9.44
N VAL A 309 -32.62 -39.94 8.16
CA VAL A 309 -32.26 -38.72 7.41
C VAL A 309 -32.94 -37.48 8.01
N GLY A 310 -34.18 -37.56 8.46
CA GLY A 310 -34.89 -36.43 9.06
C GLY A 310 -34.28 -35.95 10.36
N VAL A 311 -33.79 -36.87 11.17
CA VAL A 311 -33.08 -36.58 12.44
C VAL A 311 -31.72 -35.98 12.16
N GLY A 312 -30.96 -36.52 11.20
CA GLY A 312 -29.68 -35.99 10.79
C GLY A 312 -29.77 -34.54 10.29
N MET A 313 -30.78 -34.26 9.47
CA MET A 313 -31.03 -32.90 8.96
C MET A 313 -31.33 -31.87 10.06
N TYR A 314 -31.91 -32.30 11.19
CA TYR A 314 -32.10 -31.39 12.32
C TYR A 314 -30.77 -30.88 12.87
N PHE A 315 -29.72 -31.74 13.03
CA PHE A 315 -28.43 -31.35 13.51
C PHE A 315 -27.69 -30.45 12.51
N VAL A 316 -27.87 -30.69 11.22
CA VAL A 316 -27.31 -29.83 10.17
C VAL A 316 -27.92 -28.42 10.23
N PHE A 317 -29.23 -28.31 10.33
CA PHE A 317 -29.92 -27.01 10.38
C PHE A 317 -29.60 -26.24 11.67
N ILE A 318 -29.59 -26.89 12.84
CA ILE A 318 -29.29 -26.21 14.10
C ILE A 318 -27.83 -25.76 14.13
N GLY A 319 -26.91 -26.57 13.59
CA GLY A 319 -25.49 -26.17 13.40
C GLY A 319 -25.38 -24.97 12.49
N LEU A 320 -26.05 -24.97 11.35
CA LEU A 320 -26.04 -23.87 10.40
C LEU A 320 -26.58 -22.55 11.01
N PHE A 321 -27.73 -22.65 11.75
CA PHE A 321 -28.28 -21.46 12.41
C PHE A 321 -27.35 -20.89 13.47
N ASN A 322 -26.68 -21.73 14.27
CA ASN A 322 -25.72 -21.28 15.27
C ASN A 322 -24.47 -20.70 14.61
N ALA A 323 -24.01 -21.29 13.49
CA ALA A 323 -22.87 -20.71 12.72
C ALA A 323 -23.21 -19.34 12.16
N LEU A 324 -24.35 -19.20 11.50
CA LEU A 324 -24.80 -17.92 10.94
C LEU A 324 -25.00 -16.86 12.04
N GLY A 325 -25.67 -17.21 13.12
CA GLY A 325 -25.86 -16.33 14.26
C GLY A 325 -24.53 -15.92 14.91
N GLY A 326 -23.63 -16.87 15.14
CA GLY A 326 -22.30 -16.61 15.68
C GLY A 326 -21.45 -15.72 14.76
N LEU A 327 -21.46 -15.98 13.45
CA LEU A 327 -20.75 -15.15 12.46
C LEU A 327 -21.28 -13.72 12.38
N LEU A 328 -22.60 -13.54 12.42
CA LEU A 328 -23.21 -12.20 12.44
C LEU A 328 -22.82 -11.42 13.70
N ILE A 329 -22.87 -12.05 14.88
CA ILE A 329 -22.49 -11.42 16.13
C ILE A 329 -20.97 -11.13 16.14
N ALA A 330 -20.15 -12.09 15.73
CA ALA A 330 -18.71 -11.90 15.66
C ALA A 330 -18.33 -10.79 14.69
N GLY A 331 -18.95 -10.75 13.51
CA GLY A 331 -18.77 -9.69 12.53
C GLY A 331 -19.17 -8.31 13.07
N ALA A 332 -20.32 -8.21 13.74
CA ALA A 332 -20.80 -6.97 14.33
C ALA A 332 -19.86 -6.46 15.45
N ILE A 333 -19.41 -7.34 16.35
CA ILE A 333 -18.48 -6.99 17.41
C ILE A 333 -17.12 -6.58 16.83
N THR A 334 -16.59 -7.33 15.86
CA THR A 334 -15.34 -7.01 15.18
C THR A 334 -15.44 -5.64 14.50
N TYR A 335 -16.51 -5.39 13.74
CA TYR A 335 -16.73 -4.11 13.08
C TYR A 335 -16.79 -2.94 14.07
N LEU A 336 -17.54 -3.10 15.17
CA LEU A 336 -17.64 -2.10 16.22
C LEU A 336 -16.28 -1.81 16.88
N THR A 337 -15.51 -2.88 17.18
CA THR A 337 -14.18 -2.76 17.77
C THR A 337 -13.20 -2.08 16.80
N MET A 338 -13.28 -2.39 15.51
CA MET A 338 -12.47 -1.72 14.48
C MET A 338 -12.82 -0.23 14.39
N LEU A 339 -14.10 0.12 14.40
CA LEU A 339 -14.55 1.50 14.33
C LEU A 339 -14.08 2.31 15.53
N LEU A 340 -14.22 1.78 16.73
CA LEU A 340 -13.74 2.41 17.97
C LEU A 340 -12.22 2.51 18.01
N GLY A 341 -11.54 1.44 17.61
CA GLY A 341 -10.09 1.39 17.53
C GLY A 341 -9.54 2.41 16.55
N ASN A 342 -10.02 2.43 15.32
CA ASN A 342 -9.58 3.39 14.31
C ASN A 342 -9.84 4.84 14.76
N HIS A 343 -10.99 5.12 15.38
CA HIS A 343 -11.29 6.45 15.91
C HIS A 343 -10.28 6.90 16.98
N GLN A 344 -9.90 6.01 17.90
CA GLN A 344 -8.94 6.34 18.96
C GLN A 344 -7.50 6.45 18.44
N PHE A 345 -7.09 5.59 17.53
CA PHE A 345 -5.72 5.54 17.02
C PHE A 345 -5.43 6.58 15.92
N ARG A 346 -6.44 7.14 15.26
CA ARG A 346 -6.27 8.23 14.27
C ARG A 346 -5.49 9.43 14.82
N PHE A 347 -5.59 9.71 16.09
CA PHE A 347 -4.84 10.80 16.74
C PHE A 347 -3.34 10.52 16.89
N TYR A 348 -2.93 9.27 16.81
CA TYR A 348 -1.55 8.83 16.99
C TYR A 348 -0.85 8.49 15.68
N THR A 349 -1.57 8.36 14.57
CA THR A 349 -1.01 8.12 13.25
C THR A 349 -0.75 9.43 12.52
N LEU A 350 0.47 9.63 12.00
CA LEU A 350 0.89 10.84 11.29
C LEU A 350 0.03 11.14 10.06
N ASP A 351 -0.51 10.12 9.40
CA ASP A 351 -1.29 10.21 8.15
C ASP A 351 -2.79 9.91 8.32
N GLN A 352 -3.32 9.88 9.56
CA GLN A 352 -4.72 9.55 9.85
C GLN A 352 -5.20 8.23 9.22
N THR A 353 -4.28 7.28 8.99
CA THR A 353 -4.58 5.99 8.38
C THR A 353 -5.26 5.05 9.38
N ASP A 354 -6.17 4.22 8.89
CA ASP A 354 -6.85 3.21 9.68
C ASP A 354 -5.89 2.04 10.00
N ILE A 355 -5.74 1.71 11.30
CA ILE A 355 -4.90 0.61 11.78
C ILE A 355 -5.59 -0.74 11.62
N PHE A 356 -6.92 -0.76 11.75
CA PHE A 356 -7.71 -1.95 11.58
C PHE A 356 -8.40 -1.92 10.22
N VAL A 357 -7.98 -2.81 9.33
CA VAL A 357 -8.55 -2.96 7.98
C VAL A 357 -8.84 -4.44 7.73
N LEU A 358 -10.09 -4.77 7.44
CA LEU A 358 -10.48 -6.13 7.07
C LEU A 358 -11.09 -6.12 5.66
N PRO A 359 -10.32 -6.46 4.63
CA PRO A 359 -10.81 -6.51 3.27
C PRO A 359 -11.96 -7.53 3.13
N ALA A 360 -12.99 -7.20 2.35
CA ALA A 360 -14.17 -8.04 2.18
C ALA A 360 -13.83 -9.46 1.69
N GLY A 361 -12.80 -9.61 0.88
CA GLY A 361 -12.31 -10.93 0.43
C GLY A 361 -11.82 -11.81 1.58
N HIS A 362 -11.08 -11.27 2.53
CA HIS A 362 -10.60 -12.01 3.70
C HIS A 362 -11.76 -12.38 4.63
N LEU A 363 -12.71 -11.46 4.83
CA LEU A 363 -13.92 -11.73 5.61
C LEU A 363 -14.73 -12.87 4.98
N ALA A 364 -14.89 -12.87 3.66
CA ALA A 364 -15.60 -13.94 2.94
C ALA A 364 -14.91 -15.30 3.10
N VAL A 365 -13.58 -15.34 3.02
CA VAL A 365 -12.81 -16.59 3.22
C VAL A 365 -12.96 -17.11 4.66
N ILE A 366 -12.83 -16.25 5.68
CA ILE A 366 -13.01 -16.66 7.09
C ILE A 366 -14.40 -17.22 7.29
N ASN A 367 -15.44 -16.54 6.82
CA ASN A 367 -16.82 -16.99 6.93
C ASN A 367 -17.05 -18.33 6.22
N ALA A 368 -16.52 -18.50 5.00
CA ALA A 368 -16.64 -19.73 4.24
C ALA A 368 -15.96 -20.92 4.96
N VAL A 369 -14.76 -20.71 5.51
CA VAL A 369 -14.02 -21.74 6.26
C VAL A 369 -14.80 -22.17 7.51
N VAL A 370 -15.32 -21.20 8.28
CA VAL A 370 -16.10 -21.49 9.50
C VAL A 370 -17.39 -22.25 9.16
N LEU A 371 -18.12 -21.82 8.12
CA LEU A 371 -19.33 -22.51 7.67
C LEU A 371 -19.04 -23.93 7.17
N ALA A 372 -17.97 -24.12 6.40
CA ALA A 372 -17.59 -25.44 5.90
C ALA A 372 -17.22 -26.37 7.07
N LEU A 373 -16.45 -25.87 8.05
CA LEU A 373 -16.09 -26.63 9.24
C LEU A 373 -17.32 -27.02 10.05
N GLN A 374 -18.23 -26.07 10.27
CA GLN A 374 -19.49 -26.31 11.00
C GLN A 374 -20.34 -27.37 10.31
N LEU A 375 -20.47 -27.31 8.99
CA LEU A 375 -21.20 -28.29 8.19
C LEU A 375 -20.55 -29.67 8.29
N LEU A 376 -19.24 -29.79 8.21
CA LEU A 376 -18.52 -31.05 8.35
C LEU A 376 -18.83 -31.71 9.70
N ILE A 377 -18.71 -30.94 10.81
CA ILE A 377 -19.00 -31.43 12.15
C ILE A 377 -20.49 -31.82 12.26
N ALA A 378 -21.40 -30.99 11.76
CA ALA A 378 -22.83 -31.27 11.78
C ALA A 378 -23.19 -32.54 10.99
N CYS A 379 -22.61 -32.75 9.82
CA CYS A 379 -22.79 -33.97 9.01
C CYS A 379 -22.24 -35.19 9.74
N PHE A 380 -21.10 -35.07 10.40
CA PHE A 380 -20.55 -36.19 11.18
C PHE A 380 -21.45 -36.58 12.35
N ILE A 381 -21.97 -35.62 13.10
CA ILE A 381 -22.92 -35.86 14.20
C ILE A 381 -24.25 -36.41 13.67
N ALA A 382 -24.72 -35.92 12.52
CA ALA A 382 -25.89 -36.46 11.82
C ALA A 382 -25.70 -37.94 11.48
N PHE A 383 -24.50 -38.32 11.02
CA PHE A 383 -24.17 -39.73 10.78
C PHE A 383 -24.10 -40.55 12.07
N GLN A 384 -23.56 -40.02 13.17
CA GLN A 384 -23.59 -40.68 14.47
C GLN A 384 -25.03 -40.87 14.99
N SER A 385 -25.89 -39.85 14.85
CA SER A 385 -27.29 -39.91 15.30
C SER A 385 -28.07 -41.00 14.59
N SER A 386 -27.74 -41.33 13.33
CA SER A 386 -28.39 -42.39 12.57
C SER A 386 -28.11 -43.80 13.09
N LYS A 387 -27.05 -43.97 13.89
CA LYS A 387 -26.71 -45.28 14.49
C LYS A 387 -27.42 -45.58 15.81
N ILE A 388 -28.13 -44.63 16.38
CA ILE A 388 -28.89 -44.80 17.64
C ILE A 388 -30.11 -45.70 17.36
N ARG A 389 -30.12 -46.89 17.98
CA ARG A 389 -31.23 -47.83 17.89
C ARG A 389 -32.23 -47.58 19.00
N PRO A 390 -33.57 -47.53 18.69
CA PRO A 390 -34.57 -47.32 19.74
C PRO A 390 -34.53 -48.37 20.89
N GLY A 391 -34.11 -49.61 20.57
CA GLY A 391 -34.00 -50.68 21.56
C GLY A 391 -32.94 -50.49 22.65
N ASP A 392 -31.89 -49.70 22.40
CA ASP A 392 -30.81 -49.48 23.37
C ASP A 392 -31.25 -48.60 24.54
N LEU A 393 -32.28 -47.78 24.39
CA LEU A 393 -32.84 -46.93 25.45
C LEU A 393 -33.68 -47.67 26.48
N PHE A 394 -34.25 -48.81 26.10
CA PHE A 394 -35.06 -49.64 27.03
C PHE A 394 -34.23 -50.64 27.82
N ARG A 395 -32.91 -50.72 27.54
CA ARG A 395 -31.97 -51.61 28.20
C ARG A 395 -31.21 -50.92 29.31
N ASP A 396 -31.12 -49.60 29.31
CA ASP A 396 -30.43 -48.77 30.30
C ASP A 396 -31.42 -48.11 31.30
N ALA A 397 -32.75 -48.41 31.23
CA ALA A 397 -33.79 -48.00 32.15
C ALA A 397 -34.17 -49.20 33.05
#